data_61bc7f4402c1b230b14352240e4dee90
#
_entry.id   61bc7f4402c1b230b14352240e4dee90
#
_cell.length_a   1.000
_cell.length_b   1.000
_cell.length_c   1.000
_cell.angle_alpha   90.00
_cell.angle_beta   90.00
_cell.angle_gamma   90.00
#
_symmetry.space_group_name_H-M   'P 1'
#
loop_
_entity.id
_entity.type
_entity.pdbx_description
1 polymer ?
#
loop_
_entity_poly.entity_id
_entity_poly.type
_entity_poly.pdbx_seq_one_letter_code
_entity_poly.pdbx_strand_id
1 'polypeptide(L)'
;MTPKFMVLDTETSGLSDFKLAADDPSQPRLATAAIILLDTIDAEPREFGFMVKPDGWEMSAKAGAVNGLTTEMLLAGGNPVSQVLDFYEACIRDGYHMAAYNAQFDGKMMRGEYRRAGRDDLFEITPNVCLMRAMMSAMAAM
;
A
#
# COMPACT_ATOMS: atom_id res chain seq x y z
N MET A 1 -24.96 3.31 -8.68
CA MET A 1 -24.25 2.43 -7.72
C MET A 1 -23.28 3.24 -6.88
N THR A 2 -23.31 3.01 -5.59
CA THR A 2 -22.36 3.65 -4.67
C THR A 2 -21.02 2.92 -4.77
N PRO A 3 -19.91 3.64 -4.97
CA PRO A 3 -18.61 2.99 -5.01
C PRO A 3 -18.25 2.41 -3.64
N LYS A 4 -17.56 1.30 -3.65
CA LYS A 4 -16.97 0.70 -2.46
C LYS A 4 -15.46 0.95 -2.46
N PHE A 5 -14.89 1.15 -1.28
CA PHE A 5 -13.51 1.59 -1.14
C PHE A 5 -12.65 0.59 -0.39
N MET A 6 -11.42 0.48 -0.84
CA MET A 6 -10.34 -0.19 -0.15
C MET A 6 -9.37 0.89 0.31
N VAL A 7 -9.36 1.20 1.60
CA VAL A 7 -8.44 2.19 2.17
C VAL A 7 -7.12 1.49 2.48
N LEU A 8 -6.05 1.96 1.88
CA LEU A 8 -4.72 1.37 1.95
C LEU A 8 -3.77 2.28 2.70
N ASP A 9 -3.02 1.72 3.64
CA ASP A 9 -1.92 2.38 4.32
C ASP A 9 -0.73 1.43 4.39
N THR A 10 0.42 1.87 3.88
CA THR A 10 1.63 1.05 3.81
C THR A 10 2.74 1.61 4.68
N GLU A 11 3.54 0.71 5.26
CA GLU A 11 4.83 1.05 5.84
C GLU A 11 5.92 0.37 5.01
N THR A 12 7.07 1.00 4.92
CA THR A 12 8.15 0.58 4.02
C THR A 12 9.48 0.46 4.72
N SER A 13 10.42 -0.19 4.05
CA SER A 13 11.76 -0.43 4.59
C SER A 13 12.67 0.80 4.56
N GLY A 14 12.27 1.88 3.88
CA GLY A 14 13.10 3.08 3.73
C GLY A 14 12.34 4.20 3.05
N LEU A 15 13.07 5.18 2.54
CA LEU A 15 12.50 6.34 1.85
C LEU A 15 12.39 6.07 0.35
N SER A 16 11.26 6.46 -0.23
CA SER A 16 11.03 6.36 -1.67
C SER A 16 11.67 7.54 -2.41
N ASP A 17 12.24 7.27 -3.58
CA ASP A 17 12.68 8.29 -4.52
C ASP A 17 11.69 8.36 -5.68
N PHE A 18 10.93 9.44 -5.76
CA PHE A 18 9.91 9.62 -6.80
C PHE A 18 10.48 9.74 -8.20
N LYS A 19 11.78 10.02 -8.34
CA LYS A 19 12.45 10.14 -9.64
C LYS A 19 12.78 8.79 -10.26
N LEU A 20 12.82 7.73 -9.45
CA LEU A 20 13.14 6.38 -9.91
C LEU A 20 11.89 5.58 -10.20
N ALA A 21 12.04 4.57 -11.05
CA ALA A 21 10.96 3.63 -11.31
C ALA A 21 10.52 2.92 -10.03
N ALA A 22 9.26 2.50 -9.97
CA ALA A 22 8.70 1.87 -8.77
C ALA A 22 9.44 0.59 -8.36
N ASP A 23 9.97 -0.15 -9.33
CA ASP A 23 10.69 -1.40 -9.12
C ASP A 23 12.22 -1.25 -9.17
N ASP A 24 12.74 -0.03 -9.16
CA ASP A 24 14.18 0.20 -9.08
C ASP A 24 14.75 -0.51 -7.84
N PRO A 25 15.90 -1.20 -7.96
CA PRO A 25 16.47 -1.95 -6.83
C PRO A 25 16.76 -1.11 -5.58
N SER A 26 16.95 0.20 -5.73
CA SER A 26 17.19 1.10 -4.60
C SER A 26 15.90 1.59 -3.92
N GLN A 27 14.74 1.33 -4.50
CA GLN A 27 13.47 1.69 -3.88
C GLN A 27 13.20 0.83 -2.64
N PRO A 28 12.52 1.39 -1.63
CA PRO A 28 12.18 0.63 -0.44
C PRO A 28 11.19 -0.49 -0.77
N ARG A 29 11.13 -1.46 0.13
CA ARG A 29 10.24 -2.61 0.02
C ARG A 29 9.04 -2.42 0.94
N LEU A 30 7.94 -3.04 0.57
CA LEU A 30 6.72 -3.07 1.39
C LEU A 30 6.99 -3.87 2.67
N ALA A 31 6.80 -3.24 3.82
CA ALA A 31 6.97 -3.89 5.12
C ALA A 31 5.63 -4.28 5.74
N THR A 32 4.65 -3.39 5.72
CA THR A 32 3.29 -3.69 6.17
C THR A 32 2.27 -3.07 5.22
N ALA A 33 1.09 -3.67 5.18
CA ALA A 33 -0.07 -3.10 4.51
C ALA A 33 -1.28 -3.23 5.42
N ALA A 34 -1.94 -2.13 5.71
CA ALA A 34 -3.23 -2.11 6.38
C ALA A 34 -4.30 -1.81 5.34
N ILE A 35 -5.34 -2.62 5.30
CA ILE A 35 -6.43 -2.49 4.32
C ILE A 35 -7.75 -2.46 5.06
N ILE A 36 -8.55 -1.43 4.81
CA ILE A 36 -9.89 -1.30 5.36
C ILE A 36 -10.87 -1.32 4.19
N LEU A 37 -11.80 -2.27 4.22
CA LEU A 37 -12.84 -2.38 3.19
C LEU A 37 -14.12 -1.71 3.66
N LEU A 38 -14.65 -0.83 2.83
CA LEU A 38 -15.91 -0.12 3.02
C LEU A 38 -16.83 -0.44 1.86
N ASP A 39 -17.83 -1.28 2.10
CA ASP A 39 -18.79 -1.67 1.05
C ASP A 39 -19.79 -0.56 0.77
N THR A 40 -20.16 0.21 1.79
CA THR A 40 -20.92 1.45 1.69
C THR A 40 -20.41 2.42 2.74
N ILE A 41 -20.82 3.68 2.65
CA ILE A 41 -20.39 4.70 3.61
C ILE A 41 -20.90 4.40 5.04
N ASP A 42 -22.02 3.67 5.16
CA ASP A 42 -22.64 3.34 6.44
C ASP A 42 -22.31 1.92 6.92
N ALA A 43 -21.55 1.16 6.14
CA ALA A 43 -21.20 -0.20 6.49
C ALA A 43 -20.12 -0.25 7.57
N GLU A 44 -20.13 -1.31 8.38
CA GLU A 44 -19.03 -1.59 9.30
C GLU A 44 -17.73 -1.80 8.52
N PRO A 45 -16.65 -1.06 8.86
CA PRO A 45 -15.37 -1.29 8.21
C PRO A 45 -14.82 -2.69 8.53
N ARG A 46 -14.27 -3.34 7.52
CA ARG A 46 -13.56 -4.62 7.71
C ARG A 46 -12.06 -4.36 7.61
N GLU A 47 -11.33 -4.64 8.67
CA GLU A 47 -9.90 -4.33 8.78
C GLU A 47 -9.04 -5.57 8.55
N PHE A 48 -8.00 -5.42 7.74
CA PHE A 48 -7.02 -6.46 7.45
C PHE A 48 -5.62 -5.88 7.58
N GLY A 49 -4.76 -6.57 8.32
CA GLY A 49 -3.37 -6.17 8.50
C GLY A 49 -2.43 -7.25 7.98
N PHE A 50 -1.40 -6.83 7.26
CA PHE A 50 -0.38 -7.72 6.71
C PHE A 50 0.99 -7.24 7.10
N MET A 51 1.82 -8.17 7.54
CA MET A 51 3.24 -7.96 7.77
C MET A 51 3.99 -8.80 6.72
N VAL A 52 4.93 -8.19 6.02
CA VAL A 52 5.64 -8.84 4.91
C VAL A 52 6.96 -9.39 5.41
N LYS A 53 7.20 -10.66 5.14
CA LYS A 53 8.48 -11.30 5.46
C LYS A 53 9.54 -10.84 4.46
N PRO A 54 10.66 -10.25 4.93
CA PRO A 54 11.72 -9.84 4.04
C PRO A 54 12.32 -11.03 3.27
N ASP A 55 12.53 -10.81 1.99
CA ASP A 55 13.20 -11.75 1.10
C ASP A 55 14.35 -11.01 0.41
N GLY A 56 15.53 -11.09 1.02
CA GLY A 56 16.75 -10.47 0.52
C GLY A 56 16.85 -8.96 0.80
N TRP A 57 16.03 -8.42 1.71
CA TRP A 57 16.12 -7.02 2.10
C TRP A 57 15.96 -6.84 3.61
N GLU A 58 16.31 -5.68 4.10
CA GLU A 58 16.26 -5.34 5.52
C GLU A 58 15.59 -3.99 5.74
N MET A 59 15.04 -3.81 6.95
CA MET A 59 14.55 -2.50 7.37
C MET A 59 15.73 -1.56 7.56
N SER A 60 15.65 -0.34 7.03
CA SER A 60 16.62 0.68 7.37
C SER A 60 16.43 1.13 8.81
N ALA A 61 17.51 1.50 9.48
CA ALA A 61 17.44 2.00 10.86
C ALA A 61 16.56 3.25 10.93
N LYS A 62 16.64 4.11 9.92
CA LYS A 62 15.88 5.36 9.85
C LYS A 62 14.38 5.11 9.72
N ALA A 63 13.96 4.19 8.85
CA ALA A 63 12.57 3.83 8.71
C ALA A 63 12.04 3.14 9.96
N GLY A 64 12.82 2.22 10.54
CA GLY A 64 12.46 1.54 11.78
C GLY A 64 12.27 2.49 12.96
N ALA A 65 13.06 3.56 13.03
CA ALA A 65 12.89 4.59 14.05
C ALA A 65 11.57 5.33 13.93
N VAL A 66 11.03 5.45 12.70
CA VAL A 66 9.76 6.13 12.45
C VAL A 66 8.57 5.21 12.67
N ASN A 67 8.61 3.97 12.13
CA ASN A 67 7.46 3.08 12.13
C ASN A 67 7.50 1.96 13.18
N GLY A 68 8.59 1.85 13.93
CA GLY A 68 8.73 0.86 15.00
C GLY A 68 8.97 -0.57 14.51
N LEU A 69 9.21 -0.78 13.22
CA LEU A 69 9.43 -2.10 12.65
C LEU A 69 10.92 -2.46 12.62
N THR A 70 11.21 -3.72 12.87
CA THR A 70 12.56 -4.27 12.74
C THR A 70 12.55 -5.44 11.77
N THR A 71 13.71 -5.74 11.17
CA THR A 71 13.86 -6.89 10.29
C THR A 71 13.48 -8.18 11.02
N GLU A 72 13.87 -8.30 12.27
CA GLU A 72 13.58 -9.50 13.10
C GLU A 72 12.07 -9.69 13.29
N MET A 73 11.33 -8.62 13.55
CA MET A 73 9.86 -8.68 13.68
C MET A 73 9.22 -9.19 12.41
N LEU A 74 9.67 -8.67 11.26
CA LEU A 74 9.11 -9.05 9.96
C LEU A 74 9.48 -10.50 9.60
N LEU A 75 10.69 -10.95 9.94
CA LEU A 75 11.09 -12.33 9.70
C LEU A 75 10.29 -13.31 10.56
N ALA A 76 10.00 -12.93 11.81
CA ALA A 76 9.29 -13.79 12.76
C ALA A 76 7.78 -13.88 12.47
N GLY A 77 7.14 -12.74 12.11
CA GLY A 77 5.69 -12.66 11.99
C GLY A 77 5.16 -12.37 10.58
N GLY A 78 6.05 -12.15 9.62
CA GLY A 78 5.65 -11.77 8.27
C GLY A 78 5.22 -12.94 7.41
N ASN A 79 4.42 -12.61 6.40
CA ASN A 79 3.98 -13.54 5.37
C ASN A 79 4.64 -13.17 4.04
N PRO A 80 4.69 -14.10 3.07
CA PRO A 80 5.18 -13.75 1.74
C PRO A 80 4.43 -12.56 1.14
N VAL A 81 5.12 -11.68 0.45
CA VAL A 81 4.50 -10.50 -0.19
C VAL A 81 3.39 -10.91 -1.16
N SER A 82 3.49 -12.09 -1.75
CA SER A 82 2.46 -12.62 -2.66
C SER A 82 1.08 -12.68 -2.02
N GLN A 83 0.99 -12.93 -0.71
CA GLN A 83 -0.30 -12.95 -0.02
C GLN A 83 -0.94 -11.56 0.02
N VAL A 84 -0.15 -10.51 0.23
CA VAL A 84 -0.64 -9.13 0.20
C VAL A 84 -1.11 -8.79 -1.20
N LEU A 85 -0.31 -9.13 -2.21
CA LEU A 85 -0.65 -8.85 -3.61
C LEU A 85 -1.91 -9.59 -4.05
N ASP A 86 -2.06 -10.84 -3.64
CA ASP A 86 -3.25 -11.64 -3.95
C ASP A 86 -4.51 -11.01 -3.32
N PHE A 87 -4.42 -10.60 -2.07
CA PHE A 87 -5.55 -9.96 -1.39
C PHE A 87 -5.92 -8.62 -2.03
N TYR A 88 -4.92 -7.78 -2.30
CA TYR A 88 -5.12 -6.49 -2.96
C TYR A 88 -5.76 -6.68 -4.33
N GLU A 89 -5.22 -7.58 -5.14
CA GLU A 89 -5.76 -7.86 -6.48
C GLU A 89 -7.20 -8.36 -6.42
N ALA A 90 -7.51 -9.26 -5.48
CA ALA A 90 -8.87 -9.76 -5.31
C ALA A 90 -9.85 -8.63 -4.99
N CYS A 91 -9.45 -7.67 -4.15
CA CYS A 91 -10.27 -6.50 -3.83
C CYS A 91 -10.50 -5.63 -5.06
N ILE A 92 -9.45 -5.37 -5.85
CA ILE A 92 -9.58 -4.58 -7.07
C ILE A 92 -10.52 -5.26 -8.07
N ARG A 93 -10.37 -6.56 -8.26
CA ARG A 93 -11.22 -7.33 -9.19
C ARG A 93 -12.67 -7.40 -8.71
N ASP A 94 -12.89 -7.31 -7.39
CA ASP A 94 -14.23 -7.26 -6.79
C ASP A 94 -14.87 -5.87 -6.86
N GLY A 95 -14.18 -4.90 -7.44
CA GLY A 95 -14.72 -3.56 -7.72
C GLY A 95 -14.43 -2.50 -6.67
N TYR A 96 -13.56 -2.78 -5.68
CA TYR A 96 -13.15 -1.76 -4.73
C TYR A 96 -12.26 -0.71 -5.39
N HIS A 97 -12.54 0.56 -5.10
CA HIS A 97 -11.67 1.67 -5.48
C HIS A 97 -10.61 1.87 -4.40
N MET A 98 -9.36 1.98 -4.80
CA MET A 98 -8.29 2.22 -3.84
C MET A 98 -8.35 3.66 -3.35
N ALA A 99 -8.26 3.84 -2.04
CA ALA A 99 -8.14 5.14 -1.39
C ALA A 99 -6.95 5.11 -0.43
N ALA A 100 -6.16 6.18 -0.42
CA ALA A 100 -5.03 6.31 0.49
C ALA A 100 -4.81 7.78 0.80
N TYR A 101 -4.18 8.08 1.94
CA TYR A 101 -3.89 9.46 2.31
C TYR A 101 -3.02 10.14 1.24
N ASN A 102 -1.92 9.48 0.84
CA ASN A 102 -1.09 9.91 -0.29
C ASN A 102 -1.04 8.76 -1.30
N ALA A 103 -2.02 8.72 -2.20
CA ALA A 103 -2.20 7.59 -3.10
C ALA A 103 -1.02 7.37 -4.04
N GLN A 104 -0.28 8.43 -4.39
CA GLN A 104 0.92 8.28 -5.22
C GLN A 104 1.99 7.45 -4.51
N PHE A 105 2.18 7.68 -3.21
CA PHE A 105 3.18 6.95 -2.43
C PHE A 105 2.78 5.48 -2.26
N ASP A 106 1.60 5.21 -1.69
CA ASP A 106 1.14 3.85 -1.45
C ASP A 106 0.98 3.07 -2.75
N GLY A 107 0.46 3.72 -3.78
CA GLY A 107 0.33 3.13 -5.10
C GLY A 107 1.67 2.74 -5.69
N LYS A 108 2.68 3.60 -5.57
CA LYS A 108 4.03 3.31 -6.07
C LYS A 108 4.66 2.11 -5.36
N MET A 109 4.44 1.99 -4.04
CA MET A 109 4.91 0.84 -3.28
C MET A 109 4.30 -0.46 -3.79
N MET A 110 2.98 -0.48 -3.99
CA MET A 110 2.29 -1.66 -4.52
C MET A 110 2.75 -1.98 -5.94
N ARG A 111 2.87 -0.99 -6.81
CA ARG A 111 3.35 -1.18 -8.19
C ARG A 111 4.75 -1.79 -8.22
N GLY A 112 5.64 -1.33 -7.35
CA GLY A 112 6.99 -1.86 -7.25
C GLY A 112 6.99 -3.33 -6.90
N GLU A 113 6.18 -3.74 -5.92
CA GLU A 113 6.08 -5.14 -5.54
C GLU A 113 5.47 -6.01 -6.64
N TYR A 114 4.43 -5.52 -7.33
CA TYR A 114 3.84 -6.22 -8.48
C TYR A 114 4.86 -6.47 -9.58
N ARG A 115 5.62 -5.44 -9.94
CA ARG A 115 6.64 -5.54 -10.99
C ARG A 115 7.77 -6.50 -10.61
N ARG A 116 8.24 -6.44 -9.35
CA ARG A 116 9.28 -7.36 -8.86
C ARG A 116 8.81 -8.81 -8.87
N ALA A 117 7.52 -9.02 -8.64
CA ALA A 117 6.91 -10.35 -8.69
C ALA A 117 6.61 -10.83 -10.12
N GLY A 118 6.87 -10.01 -11.14
CA GLY A 118 6.53 -10.32 -12.53
C GLY A 118 5.04 -10.32 -12.80
N ARG A 119 4.25 -9.61 -11.98
CA ARG A 119 2.80 -9.55 -12.11
C ARG A 119 2.38 -8.26 -12.81
N ASP A 120 1.24 -8.31 -13.49
CA ASP A 120 0.68 -7.13 -14.16
C ASP A 120 0.33 -6.04 -13.13
N ASP A 121 0.73 -4.82 -13.46
CA ASP A 121 0.44 -3.64 -12.65
C ASP A 121 -0.99 -3.19 -12.91
N LEU A 122 -1.86 -3.39 -11.92
CA LEU A 122 -3.28 -3.02 -12.03
C LEU A 122 -3.54 -1.56 -11.68
N PHE A 123 -2.54 -0.82 -11.27
CA PHE A 123 -2.74 0.52 -10.72
C PHE A 123 -3.29 1.51 -11.76
N GLU A 124 -2.82 1.44 -12.98
CA GLU A 124 -3.24 2.35 -14.05
C GLU A 124 -4.72 2.20 -14.42
N ILE A 125 -5.27 0.99 -14.27
CA ILE A 125 -6.67 0.71 -14.59
C ILE A 125 -7.57 0.74 -13.35
N THR A 126 -7.00 0.99 -12.16
CA THR A 126 -7.74 0.98 -10.91
C THR A 126 -8.11 2.40 -10.53
N PRO A 127 -9.42 2.71 -10.36
CA PRO A 127 -9.80 4.00 -9.81
C PRO A 127 -9.19 4.19 -8.42
N ASN A 128 -8.59 5.36 -8.19
CA ASN A 128 -8.00 5.65 -6.89
C ASN A 128 -8.37 7.05 -6.42
N VAL A 129 -8.37 7.23 -5.10
CA VAL A 129 -8.65 8.52 -4.44
C VAL A 129 -7.48 8.85 -3.54
N CYS A 130 -6.89 10.02 -3.75
CA CYS A 130 -5.88 10.57 -2.87
C CYS A 130 -6.55 11.49 -1.85
N LEU A 131 -6.63 11.05 -0.60
CA LEU A 131 -7.33 11.81 0.46
C LEU A 131 -6.64 13.13 0.73
N MET A 132 -5.31 13.19 0.67
CA MET A 132 -4.56 14.42 0.85
C MET A 132 -4.95 15.47 -0.19
N ARG A 133 -5.03 15.10 -1.47
CA ARG A 133 -5.43 16.02 -2.55
C ARG A 133 -6.87 16.47 -2.41
N ALA A 134 -7.77 15.54 -2.04
CA ALA A 134 -9.17 15.86 -1.81
C ALA A 134 -9.32 16.85 -0.66
N MET A 135 -8.58 16.68 0.44
CA MET A 135 -8.59 17.60 1.57
C MET A 135 -8.05 18.97 1.19
N MET A 136 -6.95 19.02 0.43
CA MET A 136 -6.38 20.29 -0.03
C MET A 136 -7.35 21.05 -0.92
N SER A 137 -8.03 20.37 -1.82
CA SER A 137 -9.07 20.97 -2.68
C SER A 137 -10.23 21.50 -1.85
N ALA A 138 -10.70 20.77 -0.85
CA ALA A 138 -11.78 21.20 0.04
C ALA A 138 -11.36 22.43 0.85
N MET A 139 -10.14 22.46 1.37
CA MET A 139 -9.62 23.60 2.12
C MET A 139 -9.49 24.83 1.25
N ALA A 140 -9.05 24.69 0.01
CA ALA A 140 -8.93 25.80 -0.94
C ALA A 140 -10.30 26.40 -1.32
N ALA A 141 -11.37 25.62 -1.24
CA ALA A 141 -12.73 26.06 -1.52
C ALA A 141 -13.40 26.77 -0.33
N MET A 142 -12.81 26.70 0.85
CA MET A 142 -13.29 27.41 2.04
C MET A 142 -12.93 28.88 1.94
#